data_7e6a9ce6dddef31a168207883cc8f84f
#
_entry.id   7e6a9ce6dddef31a168207883cc8f84f
#
_cell.length_a   1.000
_cell.length_b   1.000
_cell.length_c   1.000
_cell.angle_alpha   90.00
_cell.angle_beta   90.00
_cell.angle_gamma   90.00
#
_symmetry.space_group_name_H-M   'P 1'
#
loop_
_entity.id
_entity.type
_entity.pdbx_description
1 polymer ?
#
loop_
_entity_poly.entity_id
_entity_poly.type
_entity_poly.pdbx_seq_one_letter_code
_entity_poly.pdbx_strand_id
1 'polypeptide(L)'
;MYARIHNVIAQSEMQLTMWQETFKAIGAKLNMQNGAKQITVTKIAPNKAVLIIVYPNKETADRAFQAVKNNVAEVRKLLKMEINAGEVVFNQNSLTHQ
;
A
#
# COMPACT_ATOMS: atom_id res chain seq x y z
N MET A 1 -0.03 -11.90 11.43
CA MET A 1 0.29 -10.77 10.51
C MET A 1 -0.97 -10.04 10.13
N TYR A 2 -0.84 -8.79 9.81
CA TYR A 2 -1.95 -7.90 9.47
C TYR A 2 -1.65 -7.21 8.15
N ALA A 3 -2.65 -7.08 7.27
CA ALA A 3 -2.45 -6.47 5.97
C ALA A 3 -3.39 -5.29 5.76
N ARG A 4 -2.88 -4.25 5.07
CA ARG A 4 -3.69 -3.14 4.60
C ARG A 4 -3.68 -3.18 3.07
N ILE A 5 -4.87 -3.09 2.49
CA ILE A 5 -5.06 -3.23 1.05
C ILE A 5 -5.65 -1.93 0.52
N HIS A 6 -4.98 -1.33 -0.46
CA HIS A 6 -5.44 -0.12 -1.12
C HIS A 6 -5.80 -0.45 -2.56
N ASN A 7 -7.07 -0.25 -2.92
CA ASN A 7 -7.51 -0.32 -4.30
C ASN A 7 -7.46 1.08 -4.89
N VAL A 8 -6.61 1.29 -5.89
CA VAL A 8 -6.30 2.61 -6.43
C VAL A 8 -6.87 2.70 -7.84
N ILE A 9 -7.70 3.73 -8.09
CA ILE A 9 -8.26 4.00 -9.42
C ILE A 9 -7.88 5.43 -9.79
N ALA A 10 -7.04 5.57 -10.82
CA ALA A 10 -6.60 6.86 -11.33
C ALA A 10 -7.49 7.29 -12.51
N GLN A 11 -7.40 8.56 -12.88
CA GLN A 11 -8.13 9.10 -14.03
C GLN A 11 -7.44 8.75 -15.36
N SER A 12 -6.15 8.43 -15.30
CA SER A 12 -5.35 8.10 -16.50
C SER A 12 -4.20 7.20 -16.11
N GLU A 13 -3.57 6.59 -17.11
CA GLU A 13 -2.37 5.79 -16.89
C GLU A 13 -1.22 6.65 -16.38
N MET A 14 -1.08 7.86 -16.89
CA MET A 14 -0.06 8.79 -16.42
C MET A 14 -0.23 9.10 -14.94
N GLN A 15 -1.46 9.36 -14.50
CA GLN A 15 -1.75 9.65 -13.11
C GLN A 15 -1.41 8.45 -12.21
N LEU A 16 -1.71 7.24 -12.66
CA LEU A 16 -1.35 6.03 -11.93
C LEU A 16 0.16 5.89 -11.80
N THR A 17 0.89 6.12 -12.89
CA THR A 17 2.35 6.05 -12.89
C THR A 17 2.95 7.08 -11.92
N MET A 18 2.42 8.30 -11.90
CA MET A 18 2.87 9.35 -10.99
C MET A 18 2.62 8.93 -9.53
N TRP A 19 1.46 8.35 -9.24
CA TRP A 19 1.18 7.84 -7.91
C TRP A 19 2.17 6.75 -7.51
N GLN A 20 2.44 5.81 -8.41
CA GLN A 20 3.39 4.72 -8.13
C GLN A 20 4.78 5.25 -7.80
N GLU A 21 5.27 6.20 -8.57
CA GLU A 21 6.60 6.78 -8.33
C GLU A 21 6.64 7.55 -7.01
N THR A 22 5.60 8.31 -6.71
CA THR A 22 5.49 9.04 -5.44
C THR A 22 5.41 8.07 -4.26
N PHE A 23 4.64 7.01 -4.40
CA PHE A 23 4.52 6.00 -3.34
C PHE A 23 5.87 5.33 -3.07
N LYS A 24 6.60 4.94 -4.12
CA LYS A 24 7.94 4.35 -3.96
C LYS A 24 8.88 5.31 -3.24
N ALA A 25 8.82 6.58 -3.57
CA ALA A 25 9.74 7.57 -3.02
C ALA A 25 9.44 7.93 -1.56
N ILE A 26 8.17 7.96 -1.17
CA ILE A 26 7.74 8.47 0.13
C ILE A 26 6.98 7.42 0.93
N GLY A 27 5.84 6.96 0.42
CA GLY A 27 4.93 6.10 1.16
C GLY A 27 5.54 4.76 1.55
N ALA A 28 6.26 4.12 0.62
CA ALA A 28 6.91 2.85 0.88
C ALA A 28 7.99 2.99 1.96
N LYS A 29 8.81 4.03 1.88
CA LYS A 29 9.85 4.28 2.88
C LYS A 29 9.27 4.51 4.26
N LEU A 30 8.22 5.33 4.36
CA LEU A 30 7.56 5.59 5.64
C LEU A 30 6.97 4.32 6.23
N ASN A 31 6.33 3.48 5.42
CA ASN A 31 5.77 2.23 5.90
C ASN A 31 6.86 1.27 6.37
N MET A 32 7.95 1.14 5.63
CA MET A 32 9.06 0.27 6.04
C MET A 32 9.71 0.76 7.33
N GLN A 33 9.89 2.07 7.48
CA GLN A 33 10.44 2.66 8.70
C GLN A 33 9.54 2.43 9.90
N ASN A 34 8.24 2.25 9.68
CA ASN A 34 7.25 2.06 10.73
C ASN A 34 6.81 0.61 10.90
N GLY A 35 7.58 -0.34 10.39
CA GLY A 35 7.41 -1.75 10.72
C GLY A 35 6.77 -2.62 9.67
N ALA A 36 6.51 -2.12 8.45
CA ALA A 36 6.02 -2.96 7.37
C ALA A 36 7.05 -4.04 7.04
N LYS A 37 6.56 -5.25 6.76
CA LYS A 37 7.41 -6.39 6.41
C LYS A 37 7.44 -6.65 4.91
N GLN A 38 6.38 -6.27 4.21
CA GLN A 38 6.27 -6.52 2.78
C GLN A 38 5.36 -5.47 2.16
N ILE A 39 5.73 -4.98 0.99
CA ILE A 39 4.94 -4.02 0.21
C ILE A 39 4.91 -4.51 -1.22
N THR A 40 3.70 -4.63 -1.79
CA THR A 40 3.53 -5.07 -3.18
C THR A 40 2.53 -4.13 -3.86
N VAL A 41 2.90 -3.65 -5.05
CA VAL A 41 1.99 -2.90 -5.92
C VAL A 41 1.79 -3.72 -7.18
N THR A 42 0.53 -4.02 -7.51
CA THR A 42 0.18 -4.77 -8.71
C THR A 42 -0.72 -3.90 -9.60
N LYS A 43 -0.27 -3.65 -10.82
CA LYS A 43 -1.07 -2.92 -11.81
C LYS A 43 -2.02 -3.91 -12.48
N ILE A 44 -3.33 -3.70 -12.32
CA ILE A 44 -4.35 -4.61 -12.84
C ILE A 44 -5.06 -4.07 -14.09
N ALA A 45 -4.88 -2.80 -14.40
CA ALA A 45 -5.40 -2.13 -15.60
C ALA A 45 -4.56 -0.88 -15.84
N PRO A 46 -4.65 -0.22 -17.01
CA PRO A 46 -3.85 0.98 -17.26
C PRO A 46 -4.00 2.04 -16.18
N ASN A 47 -5.19 2.16 -15.58
CA ASN A 47 -5.47 3.17 -14.56
C ASN A 47 -5.80 2.60 -13.18
N LYS A 48 -5.52 1.31 -12.94
CA LYS A 48 -5.88 0.66 -11.66
C LYS A 48 -4.71 -0.13 -11.10
N ALA A 49 -4.55 -0.07 -9.79
CA ALA A 49 -3.54 -0.85 -9.09
C ALA A 49 -4.06 -1.28 -7.72
N VAL A 50 -3.45 -2.35 -7.20
CA VAL A 50 -3.69 -2.82 -5.84
C VAL A 50 -2.37 -2.73 -5.08
N LEU A 51 -2.40 -2.05 -3.95
CA LEU A 51 -1.27 -1.96 -3.03
C LEU A 51 -1.57 -2.83 -1.82
N ILE A 52 -0.66 -3.72 -1.47
CA ILE A 52 -0.78 -4.56 -0.28
C ILE A 52 0.43 -4.32 0.61
N ILE A 53 0.19 -3.98 1.86
CA ILE A 53 1.24 -3.78 2.85
C ILE A 53 1.00 -4.75 4.00
N VAL A 54 2.00 -5.55 4.34
CA VAL A 54 1.93 -6.55 5.40
C VAL A 54 2.74 -6.09 6.61
N TYR A 55 2.14 -6.19 7.79
CA TYR A 55 2.73 -5.82 9.08
C TYR A 55 2.74 -7.03 10.02
N PRO A 56 3.62 -7.03 11.04
CA PRO A 56 3.64 -8.13 12.01
C PRO A 56 2.33 -8.28 12.79
N ASN A 57 1.63 -7.16 13.05
CA ASN A 57 0.39 -7.16 13.82
C ASN A 57 -0.42 -5.90 13.53
N LYS A 58 -1.66 -5.87 14.04
CA LYS A 58 -2.57 -4.74 13.85
C LYS A 58 -2.04 -3.45 14.47
N GLU A 59 -1.43 -3.54 15.63
CA GLU A 59 -0.90 -2.37 16.33
C GLU A 59 0.18 -1.67 15.52
N THR A 60 1.09 -2.43 14.91
CA THR A 60 2.11 -1.89 14.02
C THR A 60 1.48 -1.25 12.78
N ALA A 61 0.47 -1.91 12.20
CA ALA A 61 -0.25 -1.38 11.04
C ALA A 61 -0.93 -0.04 11.36
N ASP A 62 -1.59 0.05 12.51
CA ASP A 62 -2.26 1.28 12.93
C ASP A 62 -1.26 2.42 13.14
N ARG A 63 -0.13 2.11 13.76
CA ARG A 63 0.94 3.10 13.99
C ARG A 63 1.54 3.58 12.67
N ALA A 64 1.79 2.67 11.74
CA ALA A 64 2.30 3.02 10.42
C ALA A 64 1.30 3.89 9.66
N PHE A 65 0.00 3.60 9.75
CA PHE A 65 -1.02 4.41 9.11
C PHE A 65 -1.03 5.83 9.67
N GLN A 66 -0.87 6.01 10.99
CA GLN A 66 -0.79 7.34 11.59
C GLN A 66 0.35 8.16 11.00
N ALA A 67 1.45 7.51 10.65
CA ALA A 67 2.61 8.20 10.06
C ALA A 67 2.35 8.68 8.63
N VAL A 68 1.44 8.02 7.88
CA VAL A 68 1.21 8.31 6.46
C VAL A 68 -0.17 8.93 6.18
N LYS A 69 -1.04 9.05 7.17
CA LYS A 69 -2.45 9.43 6.94
C LYS A 69 -2.62 10.76 6.21
N ASN A 70 -1.74 11.73 6.46
CA ASN A 70 -1.83 13.03 5.79
C ASN A 70 -1.47 12.91 4.31
N ASN A 71 -0.46 12.10 3.99
CA ASN A 71 -0.09 11.82 2.60
C ASN A 71 -1.22 11.09 1.88
N VAL A 72 -1.84 10.11 2.54
CA VAL A 72 -2.98 9.38 1.97
C VAL A 72 -4.15 10.34 1.70
N ALA A 73 -4.43 11.24 2.63
CA ALA A 73 -5.51 12.22 2.46
C ALA A 73 -5.27 13.11 1.24
N GLU A 74 -4.02 13.56 1.02
CA GLU A 74 -3.68 14.37 -0.15
C GLU A 74 -3.84 13.57 -1.45
N VAL A 75 -3.40 12.31 -1.46
CA VAL A 75 -3.53 11.43 -2.63
C VAL A 75 -5.01 11.21 -2.97
N ARG A 76 -5.86 11.02 -1.96
CA ARG A 76 -7.30 10.79 -2.16
C ARG A 76 -8.06 11.98 -2.75
N LYS A 77 -7.46 13.15 -2.75
CA LYS A 77 -8.01 14.31 -3.47
C LYS A 77 -7.82 14.19 -4.98
N LEU A 78 -6.85 13.42 -5.42
CA LEU A 78 -6.45 13.33 -6.83
C LEU A 78 -6.96 12.07 -7.51
N LEU A 79 -7.11 10.97 -6.77
CA LEU A 79 -7.56 9.69 -7.32
C LEU A 79 -8.41 8.94 -6.30
N LYS A 80 -9.17 7.96 -6.78
CA LYS A 80 -9.98 7.13 -5.88
C LYS A 80 -9.10 6.09 -5.21
N MET A 81 -9.29 5.93 -3.91
CA MET A 81 -8.56 4.92 -3.14
C MET A 81 -9.49 4.33 -2.09
N GLU A 82 -9.74 3.03 -2.20
CA GLU A 82 -10.48 2.28 -1.20
C GLU A 82 -9.47 1.53 -0.34
N ILE A 83 -9.56 1.72 0.98
CA ILE A 83 -8.61 1.15 1.92
C ILE A 83 -9.33 0.16 2.82
N ASN A 84 -8.84 -1.07 2.86
CA ASN A 84 -9.32 -2.11 3.77
C ASN A 84 -8.14 -2.70 4.51
N ALA A 85 -8.41 -3.26 5.68
CA ALA A 85 -7.37 -3.89 6.48
C ALA A 85 -7.94 -5.10 7.20
N GLY A 86 -7.10 -6.08 7.44
CA GLY A 86 -7.53 -7.30 8.11
C GLY A 86 -6.37 -8.20 8.48
N GLU A 87 -6.72 -9.23 9.24
CA GLU A 87 -5.76 -10.24 9.66
C GLU A 87 -5.43 -11.18 8.51
N VAL A 88 -4.15 -11.47 8.33
CA VAL A 88 -3.71 -12.45 7.34
C VAL A 88 -4.00 -13.84 7.91
N VAL A 89 -4.90 -14.56 7.29
CA VAL A 89 -5.33 -15.88 7.77
C VAL A 89 -4.58 -17.04 7.13
N PHE A 90 -3.90 -16.77 6.01
CA PHE A 90 -3.07 -17.77 5.32
C PHE A 90 -2.03 -17.05 4.47
N ASN A 91 -0.78 -17.50 4.57
CA ASN A 91 0.31 -16.99 3.75
C ASN A 91 1.32 -18.10 3.49
N GLN A 92 1.56 -18.37 2.21
CA GLN A 92 2.55 -19.34 1.79
C GLN A 92 3.45 -18.64 0.76
N ASN A 93 4.76 -18.67 0.97
CA ASN A 93 5.68 -17.93 0.13
C ASN A 93 6.90 -18.80 -0.20
N SER A 94 7.04 -19.14 -1.48
CA SER A 94 8.19 -19.87 -1.99
C SER A 94 9.25 -18.97 -2.62
N LEU A 95 8.94 -17.68 -2.83
CA LEU A 95 9.86 -16.76 -3.49
C LEU A 95 11.10 -16.47 -2.65
N THR A 96 10.99 -16.56 -1.34
CA THR A 96 12.11 -16.32 -0.42
C THR A 96 13.18 -17.39 -0.48
N HIS A 97 12.92 -18.51 -1.17
CA HIS A 97 13.85 -19.62 -1.31
C HIS A 97 14.62 -19.60 -2.62
N GLN A 98 14.49 -18.55 -3.38
CA GLN A 98 15.14 -18.39 -4.66
C GLN A 98 16.45 -17.63 -4.57
#